data_8786e63c026e3d34724005fed7dbe68d
#
_entry.id   8786e63c026e3d34724005fed7dbe68d
#
_cell.length_a   1.000
_cell.length_b   1.000
_cell.length_c   1.000
_cell.angle_alpha   90.00
_cell.angle_beta   90.00
_cell.angle_gamma   90.00
#
_symmetry.space_group_name_H-M   'P 1'
#
loop_
_entity.id
_entity.type
_entity.pdbx_description
1 polymer ?
#
loop_
_entity_poly.entity_id
_entity_poly.type
_entity_poly.pdbx_seq_one_letter_code
_entity_poly.pdbx_strand_id
1 'polypeptide(L)'
;IVKSEICIGILLIFLLSGMLFFMQADIAGADEKMNSPTNQSHEGMVFIPPGDYLMGSDSGQGYKICQKYNKTCKEKWFSDEQPVHKVKLDGYHLDIYEITQDEFKHAIGKDPSEFSGSHLPVENVTWFEAKKYCEHIGKRLPTEAEWERAARGKNNFVFWWGNKADSGKANFGFND
;
A
#
# COMPACT_ATOMS: atom_id res chain seq x y z
N ILE A 1 4.58 16.89 -17.11
CA ILE A 1 5.47 16.41 -16.02
C ILE A 1 4.63 15.46 -15.19
N VAL A 2 4.90 14.16 -15.29
CA VAL A 2 4.23 13.16 -14.47
C VAL A 2 4.79 13.30 -13.05
N LYS A 3 3.93 13.61 -12.08
CA LYS A 3 4.33 13.64 -10.67
C LYS A 3 4.71 12.21 -10.27
N SER A 4 5.99 11.98 -10.00
CA SER A 4 6.52 10.68 -9.58
C SER A 4 6.36 10.42 -8.08
N GLU A 5 5.83 11.37 -7.34
CA GLU A 5 5.60 11.28 -5.89
C GLU A 5 4.20 10.78 -5.60
N ILE A 6 4.14 9.70 -4.83
CA ILE A 6 2.90 8.95 -4.54
C ILE A 6 2.61 9.02 -3.06
N CYS A 7 1.38 9.40 -2.75
CA CYS A 7 0.84 9.45 -1.41
C CYS A 7 0.33 8.06 -1.00
N ILE A 8 0.96 7.44 0.02
CA ILE A 8 0.32 6.34 0.74
C ILE A 8 -0.39 6.94 1.93
N GLY A 9 -1.65 7.01 1.90
CA GLY A 9 -2.14 7.61 3.10
C GLY A 9 -3.60 7.62 3.25
N ILE A 10 -4.21 6.72 2.66
CA ILE A 10 -5.60 6.51 2.97
C ILE A 10 -5.79 5.03 2.78
N LEU A 11 -6.24 4.41 3.87
CA LEU A 11 -6.75 3.05 3.82
C LEU A 11 -7.81 3.00 2.71
N LEU A 12 -7.33 3.01 1.46
CA LEU A 12 -8.14 2.59 0.36
C LEU A 12 -8.36 1.11 0.62
N ILE A 13 -9.49 0.84 1.29
CA ILE A 13 -10.11 -0.46 1.27
C ILE A 13 -10.42 -0.72 -0.21
N PHE A 14 -9.37 -1.03 -0.98
CA PHE A 14 -9.59 -1.82 -2.14
C PHE A 14 -10.06 -3.14 -1.57
N LEU A 15 -11.34 -3.39 -1.73
CA LEU A 15 -11.95 -4.69 -1.67
C LEU A 15 -11.35 -5.58 -2.78
N LEU A 16 -10.03 -5.75 -2.75
CA LEU A 16 -9.40 -6.93 -3.27
C LEU A 16 -9.66 -7.98 -2.20
N SER A 17 -10.81 -8.64 -2.39
CA SER A 17 -11.16 -9.89 -1.74
C SER A 17 -10.89 -9.99 -0.24
N GLY A 18 -11.64 -9.24 0.58
CA GLY A 18 -11.90 -9.63 1.97
C GLY A 18 -10.75 -9.67 2.96
N MET A 19 -9.60 -9.09 2.63
CA MET A 19 -8.46 -8.99 3.54
C MET A 19 -8.13 -7.53 3.82
N LEU A 20 -8.53 -7.06 4.99
CA LEU A 20 -8.09 -5.77 5.56
C LEU A 20 -6.59 -5.88 5.90
N PHE A 21 -5.73 -5.31 5.05
CA PHE A 21 -4.31 -5.17 5.37
C PHE A 21 -4.01 -3.77 5.89
N PHE A 22 -3.70 -3.67 7.17
CA PHE A 22 -2.97 -2.52 7.70
C PHE A 22 -1.49 -2.77 7.44
N MET A 23 -0.89 -2.01 6.53
CA MET A 23 0.56 -2.04 6.34
C MET A 23 1.20 -1.03 7.30
N GLN A 24 1.72 -1.51 8.39
CA GLN A 24 2.72 -0.79 9.17
C GLN A 24 4.08 -1.32 8.71
N ALA A 25 4.77 -0.55 7.89
CA ALA A 25 6.08 -0.93 7.39
C ALA A 25 7.16 -0.45 8.37
N ASP A 26 7.58 -1.31 9.28
CA ASP A 26 8.85 -1.12 9.97
C ASP A 26 9.98 -1.48 9.00
N ILE A 27 10.52 -0.47 8.32
CA ILE A 27 11.72 -0.63 7.49
C ILE A 27 12.94 -0.46 8.39
N ALA A 28 13.29 -1.51 9.12
CA ALA A 28 14.59 -1.62 9.76
C ALA A 28 15.55 -2.34 8.78
N GLY A 29 16.47 -1.57 8.19
CA GLY A 29 17.67 -2.08 7.53
C GLY A 29 17.71 -1.94 6.00
N ALA A 30 18.04 -0.75 5.53
CA ALA A 30 18.67 -0.57 4.23
C ALA A 30 19.58 0.66 4.26
N ASP A 31 20.73 0.54 4.93
CA ASP A 31 21.88 1.40 4.69
C ASP A 31 22.61 0.91 3.43
N GLU A 32 22.16 1.31 2.27
CA GLU A 32 22.97 1.37 1.07
C GLU A 32 22.91 2.79 0.52
N LYS A 33 24.03 3.50 0.69
CA LYS A 33 24.29 4.78 0.03
C LYS A 33 24.21 4.61 -1.48
N MET A 34 23.06 4.96 -2.06
CA MET A 34 22.96 5.20 -3.49
C MET A 34 23.01 6.70 -3.74
N ASN A 35 24.11 7.15 -4.33
CA ASN A 35 24.24 8.49 -4.90
C ASN A 35 23.22 8.64 -6.04
N SER A 36 22.18 9.42 -5.82
CA SER A 36 21.25 9.86 -6.85
C SER A 36 21.39 11.38 -7.07
N PRO A 37 21.51 11.83 -8.31
CA PRO A 37 21.60 13.26 -8.61
C PRO A 37 20.20 13.84 -8.81
N THR A 38 19.62 14.42 -7.81
CA THR A 38 18.72 15.58 -7.89
C THR A 38 18.22 15.92 -6.50
N ASN A 39 18.55 17.13 -6.08
CA ASN A 39 18.31 17.68 -4.74
C ASN A 39 16.85 18.18 -4.58
N GLN A 40 15.88 17.24 -4.56
CA GLN A 40 14.57 17.42 -3.96
C GLN A 40 14.51 16.50 -2.75
N SER A 41 14.27 17.04 -1.58
CA SER A 41 14.14 16.26 -0.35
C SER A 41 12.86 15.42 -0.43
N HIS A 42 13.00 14.15 -0.76
CA HIS A 42 11.92 13.15 -0.64
C HIS A 42 11.86 12.61 0.79
N GLU A 43 11.91 13.53 1.76
CA GLU A 43 11.84 13.17 3.18
C GLU A 43 10.53 12.43 3.46
N GLY A 44 10.60 11.30 4.16
CA GLY A 44 9.45 10.45 4.45
C GLY A 44 9.00 9.56 3.30
N MET A 45 9.77 9.46 2.21
CA MET A 45 9.45 8.64 1.04
C MET A 45 10.54 7.61 0.75
N VAL A 46 10.15 6.47 0.17
CA VAL A 46 11.04 5.43 -0.34
C VAL A 46 11.01 5.43 -1.87
N PHE A 47 12.19 5.27 -2.50
CA PHE A 47 12.28 5.12 -3.95
C PHE A 47 12.06 3.67 -4.36
N ILE A 48 11.07 3.43 -5.20
CA ILE A 48 10.84 2.15 -5.86
C ILE A 48 11.46 2.21 -7.26
N PRO A 49 12.51 1.41 -7.53
CA PRO A 49 13.21 1.49 -8.80
C PRO A 49 12.37 0.97 -9.96
N PRO A 50 12.62 1.48 -11.18
CA PRO A 50 11.92 1.03 -12.38
C PRO A 50 12.21 -0.43 -12.67
N GLY A 51 11.31 -1.08 -13.38
CA GLY A 51 11.50 -2.47 -13.80
C GLY A 51 10.23 -3.20 -14.12
N ASP A 52 10.43 -4.44 -14.54
CA ASP A 52 9.35 -5.38 -14.80
C ASP A 52 9.01 -6.16 -13.51
N TYR A 53 7.74 -6.46 -13.32
CA TYR A 53 7.29 -7.40 -12.29
C TYR A 53 6.06 -8.18 -12.75
N LEU A 54 5.74 -9.25 -12.04
CA LEU A 54 4.54 -10.05 -12.29
C LEU A 54 3.41 -9.56 -11.38
N MET A 55 2.40 -8.94 -11.98
CA MET A 55 1.19 -8.48 -11.32
C MET A 55 0.13 -9.58 -11.30
N GLY A 56 -0.63 -9.63 -10.22
CA GLY A 56 -1.67 -10.61 -10.04
C GLY A 56 -1.22 -11.87 -9.29
N SER A 57 -2.11 -12.80 -9.11
CA SER A 57 -1.85 -14.09 -8.46
C SER A 57 -2.33 -15.27 -9.30
N ASP A 58 -1.71 -16.45 -9.08
CA ASP A 58 -2.21 -17.69 -9.65
C ASP A 58 -3.54 -18.08 -9.02
N SER A 59 -4.38 -18.78 -9.82
CA SER A 59 -5.65 -19.30 -9.35
C SER A 59 -5.49 -20.13 -8.10
N GLY A 60 -6.08 -19.67 -7.02
CA GLY A 60 -6.14 -20.37 -5.76
C GLY A 60 -5.00 -20.10 -4.77
N GLN A 61 -3.94 -19.33 -5.10
CA GLN A 61 -2.92 -19.01 -4.10
C GLN A 61 -3.50 -18.11 -3.01
N GLY A 62 -4.11 -16.98 -3.38
CA GLY A 62 -4.78 -16.06 -2.46
C GLY A 62 -5.89 -16.76 -1.68
N TYR A 63 -6.72 -17.54 -2.37
CA TYR A 63 -7.79 -18.33 -1.76
C TYR A 63 -7.28 -19.35 -0.72
N LYS A 64 -6.25 -20.13 -1.03
CA LYS A 64 -5.65 -21.08 -0.09
C LYS A 64 -5.09 -20.40 1.16
N ILE A 65 -4.49 -19.25 1.01
CA ILE A 65 -3.97 -18.46 2.13
C ILE A 65 -5.13 -17.91 2.96
N CYS A 66 -6.10 -17.28 2.31
CA CYS A 66 -7.28 -16.73 2.98
C CYS A 66 -8.03 -17.80 3.79
N GLN A 67 -8.25 -18.99 3.24
CA GLN A 67 -8.95 -20.09 3.92
C GLN A 67 -8.27 -20.58 5.20
N LYS A 68 -6.97 -20.37 5.37
CA LYS A 68 -6.27 -20.71 6.61
C LYS A 68 -6.74 -19.85 7.76
N TYR A 69 -7.08 -18.60 7.49
CA TYR A 69 -7.41 -17.58 8.49
C TYR A 69 -8.90 -17.25 8.51
N ASN A 70 -9.59 -17.37 7.39
CA ASN A 70 -11.02 -17.07 7.28
C ASN A 70 -11.74 -18.18 6.48
N LYS A 71 -12.54 -18.99 7.18
CA LYS A 71 -13.30 -20.10 6.58
C LYS A 71 -14.43 -19.64 5.65
N THR A 72 -14.80 -18.37 5.68
CA THR A 72 -15.83 -17.81 4.81
C THR A 72 -15.28 -17.33 3.46
N CYS A 73 -13.96 -17.40 3.24
CA CYS A 73 -13.32 -17.03 1.98
C CYS A 73 -13.94 -17.77 0.80
N LYS A 74 -14.13 -17.04 -0.29
CA LYS A 74 -14.67 -17.57 -1.55
C LYS A 74 -13.63 -17.40 -2.66
N GLU A 75 -13.42 -18.43 -3.44
CA GLU A 75 -12.45 -18.43 -4.55
C GLU A 75 -12.70 -17.28 -5.54
N LYS A 76 -13.97 -16.98 -5.81
CA LYS A 76 -14.37 -15.89 -6.70
C LYS A 76 -13.87 -14.49 -6.28
N TRP A 77 -13.44 -14.32 -5.03
CA TRP A 77 -12.89 -13.03 -4.57
C TRP A 77 -11.50 -12.75 -5.13
N PHE A 78 -10.86 -13.76 -5.72
CA PHE A 78 -9.51 -13.70 -6.28
C PHE A 78 -9.50 -13.83 -7.81
N SER A 79 -10.69 -13.78 -8.44
CA SER A 79 -10.80 -13.97 -9.89
C SER A 79 -10.28 -12.80 -10.71
N ASP A 80 -10.35 -11.59 -10.16
CA ASP A 80 -9.87 -10.35 -10.76
C ASP A 80 -8.36 -10.14 -10.64
N GLU A 81 -7.69 -10.94 -9.80
CA GLU A 81 -6.23 -10.99 -9.73
C GLU A 81 -5.60 -11.77 -10.90
N GLN A 82 -6.41 -12.35 -11.78
CA GLN A 82 -5.98 -13.22 -12.86
C GLN A 82 -6.17 -12.58 -14.24
N PRO A 83 -5.36 -12.96 -15.21
CA PRO A 83 -4.16 -13.83 -15.11
C PRO A 83 -2.96 -13.07 -14.54
N VAL A 84 -1.99 -13.81 -14.01
CA VAL A 84 -0.66 -13.24 -13.74
C VAL A 84 -0.09 -12.70 -15.04
N HIS A 85 0.33 -11.45 -15.04
CA HIS A 85 0.85 -10.81 -16.23
C HIS A 85 2.03 -9.88 -15.91
N LYS A 86 2.84 -9.62 -16.91
CA LYS A 86 4.03 -8.78 -16.77
C LYS A 86 3.66 -7.32 -16.92
N VAL A 87 4.05 -6.50 -15.95
CA VAL A 87 3.90 -5.05 -15.97
C VAL A 87 5.27 -4.40 -15.90
N LYS A 88 5.48 -3.35 -16.68
CA LYS A 88 6.66 -2.50 -16.62
C LYS A 88 6.28 -1.18 -15.97
N LEU A 89 7.01 -0.80 -14.93
CA LEU A 89 6.83 0.47 -14.22
C LEU A 89 8.08 1.33 -14.33
N ASP A 90 7.88 2.63 -14.42
CA ASP A 90 8.92 3.63 -14.18
C ASP A 90 9.22 3.71 -12.68
N GLY A 91 10.37 4.31 -12.33
CA GLY A 91 10.70 4.54 -10.92
C GLY A 91 9.80 5.63 -10.31
N TYR A 92 9.43 5.44 -9.05
CA TYR A 92 8.59 6.38 -8.31
C TYR A 92 8.97 6.45 -6.84
N HIS A 93 8.59 7.54 -6.18
CA HIS A 93 8.71 7.69 -4.74
C HIS A 93 7.35 7.43 -4.09
N LEU A 94 7.35 6.71 -2.98
CA LEU A 94 6.15 6.33 -2.24
C LEU A 94 6.34 6.73 -0.78
N ASP A 95 5.32 7.29 -0.14
CA ASP A 95 5.38 7.59 1.28
C ASP A 95 5.66 6.31 2.08
N ILE A 96 6.49 6.42 3.13
CA ILE A 96 6.83 5.28 3.99
C ILE A 96 5.69 4.97 4.95
N TYR A 97 4.99 6.01 5.39
CA TYR A 97 3.91 5.90 6.36
C TYR A 97 2.59 6.35 5.77
N GLU A 98 1.51 5.82 6.33
CA GLU A 98 0.16 6.26 6.05
C GLU A 98 -0.06 7.69 6.54
N ILE A 99 -0.93 8.42 5.85
CA ILE A 99 -1.29 9.80 6.25
C ILE A 99 -2.02 9.76 7.59
N THR A 100 -1.53 10.55 8.52
CA THR A 100 -2.14 10.66 9.84
C THR A 100 -3.44 11.49 9.81
N GLN A 101 -4.27 11.28 10.83
CA GLN A 101 -5.50 12.05 11.04
C GLN A 101 -5.20 13.56 11.14
N ASP A 102 -4.10 13.91 11.79
CA ASP A 102 -3.71 15.33 11.96
C ASP A 102 -3.30 15.97 10.64
N GLU A 103 -2.49 15.28 9.82
CA GLU A 103 -2.10 15.75 8.49
C GLU A 103 -3.32 15.93 7.58
N PHE A 104 -4.21 14.94 7.55
CA PHE A 104 -5.43 15.00 6.74
C PHE A 104 -6.34 16.13 7.19
N LYS A 105 -6.57 16.25 8.48
CA LYS A 105 -7.38 17.33 9.08
C LYS A 105 -6.79 18.71 8.78
N HIS A 106 -5.47 18.84 8.86
CA HIS A 106 -4.80 20.10 8.56
C HIS A 106 -4.98 20.53 7.10
N ALA A 107 -4.88 19.58 6.17
CA ALA A 107 -4.98 19.84 4.74
C ALA A 107 -6.44 20.03 4.26
N ILE A 108 -7.37 19.22 4.77
CA ILE A 108 -8.76 19.15 4.27
C ILE A 108 -9.76 19.88 5.19
N GLY A 109 -9.37 20.16 6.43
CA GLY A 109 -10.19 20.87 7.41
C GLY A 109 -11.16 19.99 8.21
N LYS A 110 -11.15 18.67 8.01
CA LYS A 110 -12.01 17.71 8.72
C LYS A 110 -11.28 16.40 8.97
N ASP A 111 -11.68 15.69 9.99
CA ASP A 111 -11.25 14.33 10.29
C ASP A 111 -12.47 13.41 10.28
N PRO A 112 -12.59 12.49 9.31
CA PRO A 112 -13.73 11.57 9.20
C PRO A 112 -13.55 10.29 10.02
N SER A 113 -12.39 10.12 10.69
CA SER A 113 -11.98 8.87 11.33
C SER A 113 -12.90 8.51 12.49
N GLU A 114 -13.17 7.23 12.65
CA GLU A 114 -13.91 6.66 13.79
C GLU A 114 -13.01 6.55 15.02
N PHE A 115 -11.76 6.09 14.81
CA PHE A 115 -10.77 6.04 15.89
C PHE A 115 -10.13 7.41 16.07
N SER A 116 -9.84 7.80 17.28
CA SER A 116 -9.29 9.13 17.58
C SER A 116 -7.84 9.06 18.01
N GLY A 117 -6.96 9.76 17.31
CA GLY A 117 -5.55 9.87 17.63
C GLY A 117 -4.76 10.58 16.54
N SER A 118 -4.10 11.71 16.88
CA SER A 118 -3.42 12.58 15.92
C SER A 118 -2.42 11.86 15.01
N HIS A 119 -1.75 10.83 15.52
CA HIS A 119 -0.75 10.03 14.81
C HIS A 119 -1.29 8.70 14.26
N LEU A 120 -2.58 8.41 14.44
CA LEU A 120 -3.21 7.26 13.81
C LEU A 120 -3.45 7.55 12.33
N PRO A 121 -3.45 6.53 11.47
CA PRO A 121 -3.85 6.68 10.07
C PRO A 121 -5.26 7.24 9.97
N VAL A 122 -5.49 8.12 8.99
CA VAL A 122 -6.84 8.58 8.67
C VAL A 122 -7.63 7.47 8.01
N GLU A 123 -8.87 7.26 8.45
CA GLU A 123 -9.78 6.25 7.88
C GLU A 123 -11.17 6.85 7.60
N ASN A 124 -12.10 6.07 7.05
CA ASN A 124 -13.43 6.54 6.62
C ASN A 124 -13.39 7.66 5.56
N VAL A 125 -12.39 7.63 4.70
CA VAL A 125 -12.25 8.54 3.55
C VAL A 125 -12.63 7.82 2.27
N THR A 126 -13.32 8.54 1.38
CA THR A 126 -13.61 8.06 0.04
C THR A 126 -12.37 8.19 -0.86
N TRP A 127 -12.34 7.42 -1.96
CA TRP A 127 -11.28 7.56 -2.96
C TRP A 127 -11.13 9.00 -3.48
N PHE A 128 -12.23 9.72 -3.63
CA PHE A 128 -12.20 11.13 -4.10
C PHE A 128 -11.58 12.07 -3.07
N GLU A 129 -11.85 11.85 -1.79
CA GLU A 129 -11.23 12.62 -0.70
C GLU A 129 -9.73 12.32 -0.60
N ALA A 130 -9.35 11.05 -0.73
CA ALA A 130 -7.99 10.63 -0.79
C ALA A 130 -7.22 11.28 -1.93
N LYS A 131 -7.78 11.20 -3.13
CA LYS A 131 -7.22 11.84 -4.32
C LYS A 131 -7.05 13.33 -4.12
N LYS A 132 -8.10 14.00 -3.61
CA LYS A 132 -8.08 15.45 -3.33
C LYS A 132 -6.97 15.83 -2.34
N TYR A 133 -6.80 15.04 -1.28
CA TYR A 133 -5.73 15.23 -0.32
C TYR A 133 -4.35 15.13 -0.99
N CYS A 134 -4.08 14.04 -1.70
CA CYS A 134 -2.80 13.84 -2.37
C CYS A 134 -2.50 14.99 -3.38
N GLU A 135 -3.50 15.41 -4.15
CA GLU A 135 -3.36 16.55 -5.08
C GLU A 135 -3.08 17.85 -4.34
N HIS A 136 -3.71 18.07 -3.17
CA HIS A 136 -3.50 19.26 -2.34
C HIS A 136 -2.05 19.39 -1.87
N ILE A 137 -1.41 18.27 -1.47
CA ILE A 137 -0.01 18.23 -1.04
C ILE A 137 0.99 18.04 -2.20
N GLY A 138 0.53 18.15 -3.45
CA GLY A 138 1.37 18.06 -4.64
C GLY A 138 1.71 16.64 -5.08
N LYS A 139 1.11 15.60 -4.50
CA LYS A 139 1.30 14.19 -4.81
C LYS A 139 0.11 13.61 -5.59
N ARG A 140 0.12 12.30 -5.80
CA ARG A 140 -1.00 11.54 -6.38
C ARG A 140 -1.20 10.20 -5.66
N LEU A 141 -2.35 9.60 -5.82
CA LEU A 141 -2.54 8.20 -5.42
C LEU A 141 -1.72 7.25 -6.30
N PRO A 142 -1.30 6.09 -5.77
CA PRO A 142 -0.69 5.04 -6.57
C PRO A 142 -1.69 4.48 -7.59
N THR A 143 -1.19 3.99 -8.70
CA THR A 143 -1.93 3.02 -9.50
C THR A 143 -1.94 1.67 -8.78
N GLU A 144 -2.86 0.79 -9.16
CA GLU A 144 -2.92 -0.58 -8.63
C GLU A 144 -1.58 -1.30 -8.80
N ALA A 145 -0.97 -1.20 -9.99
CA ALA A 145 0.31 -1.80 -10.30
C ALA A 145 1.46 -1.26 -9.43
N GLU A 146 1.51 0.05 -9.19
CA GLU A 146 2.52 0.65 -8.31
C GLU A 146 2.35 0.18 -6.86
N TRP A 147 1.10 0.15 -6.40
CA TRP A 147 0.80 -0.31 -5.05
C TRP A 147 1.17 -1.79 -4.85
N GLU A 148 0.74 -2.67 -5.76
CA GLU A 148 1.07 -4.10 -5.67
C GLU A 148 2.58 -4.33 -5.75
N ARG A 149 3.28 -3.61 -6.64
CA ARG A 149 4.74 -3.68 -6.73
C ARG A 149 5.43 -3.29 -5.43
N ALA A 150 4.97 -2.25 -4.76
CA ALA A 150 5.50 -1.82 -3.47
C ALA A 150 5.21 -2.86 -2.37
N ALA A 151 3.97 -3.38 -2.33
CA ALA A 151 3.54 -4.36 -1.33
C ALA A 151 4.24 -5.72 -1.46
N ARG A 152 4.55 -6.18 -2.67
CA ARG A 152 5.12 -7.52 -2.93
C ARG A 152 6.63 -7.53 -3.15
N GLY A 153 7.23 -6.35 -3.35
CA GLY A 153 8.65 -6.23 -3.64
C GLY A 153 9.05 -6.87 -4.98
N LYS A 154 10.34 -6.86 -5.27
CA LYS A 154 10.89 -7.42 -6.51
C LYS A 154 10.78 -8.94 -6.63
N ASN A 155 10.65 -9.63 -5.50
CA ASN A 155 10.59 -11.10 -5.44
C ASN A 155 9.17 -11.64 -5.59
N ASN A 156 8.19 -10.78 -5.78
CA ASN A 156 6.78 -11.15 -5.95
C ASN A 156 6.24 -11.99 -4.78
N PHE A 157 6.60 -11.63 -3.56
CA PHE A 157 6.11 -12.29 -2.36
C PHE A 157 4.60 -12.07 -2.17
N VAL A 158 3.97 -12.93 -1.38
CA VAL A 158 2.56 -12.75 -0.99
C VAL A 158 2.40 -11.57 -0.06
N PHE A 159 3.36 -11.39 0.86
CA PHE A 159 3.46 -10.26 1.79
C PHE A 159 4.81 -9.58 1.59
N TRP A 160 4.95 -8.33 2.02
CA TRP A 160 6.22 -7.61 1.91
C TRP A 160 7.39 -8.30 2.62
N TRP A 161 7.13 -9.14 3.63
CA TRP A 161 8.13 -9.90 4.38
C TRP A 161 8.34 -11.34 3.89
N GLY A 162 7.60 -11.80 2.87
CA GLY A 162 7.71 -13.16 2.34
C GLY A 162 6.38 -13.84 2.06
N ASN A 163 6.37 -15.17 2.07
CA ASN A 163 5.20 -15.96 1.67
C ASN A 163 4.41 -16.57 2.84
N LYS A 164 4.79 -16.28 4.08
CA LYS A 164 4.08 -16.76 5.27
C LYS A 164 3.40 -15.61 5.97
N ALA A 165 2.14 -15.80 6.36
CA ALA A 165 1.46 -14.83 7.22
C ALA A 165 2.11 -14.79 8.60
N ASP A 166 2.23 -13.59 9.14
CA ASP A 166 2.83 -13.33 10.45
C ASP A 166 2.06 -12.17 11.10
N SER A 167 1.31 -12.47 12.16
CA SER A 167 0.48 -11.49 12.88
C SER A 167 1.30 -10.42 13.60
N GLY A 168 2.59 -10.66 13.83
CA GLY A 168 3.51 -9.66 14.39
C GLY A 168 3.97 -8.61 13.37
N LYS A 169 3.64 -8.78 12.07
CA LYS A 169 4.11 -7.91 10.98
C LYS A 169 3.01 -7.12 10.28
N ALA A 170 1.76 -7.41 10.58
CA ALA A 170 0.63 -6.63 10.09
C ALA A 170 -0.59 -6.86 10.98
N ASN A 171 -1.46 -5.85 11.06
CA ASN A 171 -2.74 -5.97 11.75
C ASN A 171 -3.78 -6.58 10.79
N PHE A 172 -4.12 -7.84 11.03
CA PHE A 172 -5.11 -8.57 10.20
C PHE A 172 -6.54 -8.49 10.75
N GLY A 173 -6.78 -7.75 11.80
CA GLY A 173 -8.11 -7.67 12.43
C GLY A 173 -8.58 -8.98 13.07
N PHE A 174 -7.71 -9.93 13.29
CA PHE A 174 -8.01 -11.12 14.06
C PHE A 174 -7.77 -10.81 15.54
N ASN A 175 -8.84 -10.52 16.25
CA ASN A 175 -8.84 -10.59 17.72
C ASN A 175 -8.87 -12.08 18.08
N ASP A 176 -7.80 -12.58 18.67
CA ASP A 176 -7.78 -13.84 19.40
C ASP A 176 -8.61 -13.71 20.67
#